data_7a97325924fd74f9e1e4c88ed45796bd
#
_entry.id   7a97325924fd74f9e1e4c88ed45796bd
#
_cell.length_a   1.000
_cell.length_b   1.000
_cell.length_c   1.000
_cell.angle_alpha   90.00
_cell.angle_beta   90.00
_cell.angle_gamma   90.00
#
_symmetry.space_group_name_H-M   'P 1'
#
loop_
_entity.id
_entity.type
_entity.pdbx_description
1 polymer ?
#
loop_
_entity_poly.entity_id
_entity_poly.type
_entity_poly.pdbx_seq_one_letter_code
_entity_poly.pdbx_strand_id
1 'polypeptide(L)'
;MGRGWDWADMLAYTVSGYGVVSMDVRGQSGYSQDGLRSPLGNTVKGHIIRGAVEDREHLFYKDVYLDIYQLVEIIASLPQVDEKRLSSYGASQGGALALVAAALNPRIQTTVAIYPFLSDFRRVLEIGNTSEAYDELFRYFKFHDPFHETEEEIMETLAYIDVKNLAHRIKGEVKMITGLDDDVCYPITQFAIYNRLLSHHA
;
A
#
# COMPACT_ATOMS: atom_id res chain seq x y z
N MET A 1 10.43 -6.74 4.29
CA MET A 1 9.16 -6.36 4.93
C MET A 1 9.46 -5.46 6.11
N GLY A 2 8.73 -4.36 6.24
CA GLY A 2 8.88 -3.44 7.37
C GLY A 2 8.49 -4.10 8.69
N ARG A 3 9.10 -3.69 9.80
CA ARG A 3 8.63 -4.04 11.14
C ARG A 3 7.32 -3.31 11.44
N GLY A 4 6.47 -3.91 12.26
CA GLY A 4 5.36 -3.20 12.88
C GLY A 4 5.86 -2.05 13.78
N TRP A 5 4.99 -1.10 14.07
CA TRP A 5 5.28 -0.02 15.03
C TRP A 5 5.15 -0.56 16.44
N ASP A 6 6.09 -0.17 17.30
CA ASP A 6 5.98 -0.42 18.73
C ASP A 6 5.45 0.80 19.49
N TRP A 7 5.24 0.64 20.79
CA TRP A 7 4.74 1.73 21.63
C TRP A 7 5.64 2.96 21.63
N ALA A 8 6.96 2.78 21.52
CA ALA A 8 7.92 3.87 21.50
C ALA A 8 7.78 4.73 20.23
N ASP A 9 7.52 4.10 19.08
CA ASP A 9 7.29 4.81 17.82
C ASP A 9 6.07 5.75 17.90
N MET A 10 5.05 5.39 18.69
CA MET A 10 3.80 6.14 18.84
C MET A 10 3.86 7.26 19.89
N LEU A 11 4.81 7.22 20.82
CA LEU A 11 4.88 8.16 21.95
C LEU A 11 4.98 9.62 21.51
N ALA A 12 5.75 9.93 20.47
CA ALA A 12 5.92 11.30 19.99
C ALA A 12 4.59 11.96 19.57
N TYR A 13 3.69 11.17 18.99
CA TYR A 13 2.37 11.63 18.58
C TYR A 13 1.43 11.77 19.77
N THR A 14 1.44 10.80 20.69
CA THR A 14 0.54 10.82 21.85
C THR A 14 0.87 11.94 22.81
N VAL A 15 2.14 12.24 23.06
CA VAL A 15 2.54 13.41 23.88
C VAL A 15 2.22 14.74 23.19
N SER A 16 2.05 14.74 21.89
CA SER A 16 1.60 15.89 21.11
C SER A 16 0.07 16.02 21.06
N GLY A 17 -0.67 15.16 21.77
CA GLY A 17 -2.12 15.22 21.90
C GLY A 17 -2.91 14.45 20.82
N TYR A 18 -2.25 13.60 20.04
CA TYR A 18 -2.94 12.75 19.06
C TYR A 18 -3.32 11.39 19.66
N GLY A 19 -4.51 10.89 19.30
CA GLY A 19 -4.81 9.47 19.39
C GLY A 19 -4.11 8.76 18.23
N VAL A 20 -3.40 7.67 18.52
CA VAL A 20 -2.66 6.91 17.49
C VAL A 20 -3.18 5.48 17.41
N VAL A 21 -3.44 5.02 16.21
CA VAL A 21 -3.78 3.62 15.92
C VAL A 21 -2.80 3.10 14.89
N SER A 22 -2.14 1.99 15.20
CA SER A 22 -1.25 1.28 14.28
C SER A 22 -1.88 -0.04 13.87
N MET A 23 -1.87 -0.33 12.56
CA MET A 23 -2.39 -1.57 12.01
C MET A 23 -1.26 -2.54 11.71
N ASP A 24 -1.36 -3.75 12.26
CA ASP A 24 -0.57 -4.88 11.77
C ASP A 24 -1.25 -5.48 10.53
N VAL A 25 -0.57 -5.43 9.41
CA VAL A 25 -1.10 -5.97 8.14
C VAL A 25 -1.25 -7.49 8.26
N ARG A 26 -2.40 -8.01 7.80
CA ARG A 26 -2.70 -9.45 7.83
C ARG A 26 -1.53 -10.28 7.30
N GLY A 27 -1.14 -11.33 8.03
CA GLY A 27 -0.11 -12.29 7.63
C GLY A 27 1.32 -11.74 7.50
N GLN A 28 1.59 -10.49 7.91
CA GLN A 28 2.92 -9.89 7.76
C GLN A 28 3.67 -9.68 9.07
N SER A 29 3.03 -9.16 10.10
CA SER A 29 3.67 -8.90 11.38
C SER A 29 2.67 -8.86 12.53
N GLY A 30 3.18 -8.73 13.76
CA GLY A 30 2.36 -8.66 14.96
C GLY A 30 1.58 -9.93 15.22
N TYR A 31 0.34 -9.78 15.67
CA TYR A 31 -0.59 -10.88 15.93
C TYR A 31 -1.56 -11.14 14.77
N SER A 32 -1.43 -10.38 13.70
CA SER A 32 -2.29 -10.52 12.53
C SER A 32 -2.01 -11.83 11.77
N GLN A 33 -3.07 -12.52 11.42
CA GLN A 33 -3.00 -13.76 10.64
C GLN A 33 -3.72 -13.61 9.30
N ASP A 34 -3.36 -14.46 8.35
CA ASP A 34 -3.98 -14.55 7.05
C ASP A 34 -4.25 -16.01 6.68
N GLY A 35 -5.46 -16.28 6.20
CA GLY A 35 -5.90 -17.60 5.81
C GLY A 35 -5.87 -17.88 4.31
N LEU A 36 -5.42 -16.93 3.49
CA LEU A 36 -5.37 -17.11 2.04
C LEU A 36 -4.38 -18.21 1.63
N ARG A 37 -4.83 -19.08 0.74
CA ARG A 37 -3.99 -20.09 0.09
C ARG A 37 -3.59 -19.58 -1.29
N SER A 38 -2.35 -19.83 -1.70
CA SER A 38 -1.86 -19.49 -3.04
C SER A 38 -1.66 -20.77 -3.87
N PRO A 39 -2.19 -20.85 -5.10
CA PRO A 39 -1.92 -21.96 -6.01
C PRO A 39 -0.45 -21.99 -6.46
N LEU A 40 0.27 -20.87 -6.33
CA LEU A 40 1.70 -20.76 -6.64
C LEU A 40 2.60 -21.42 -5.58
N GLY A 41 2.02 -21.91 -4.47
CA GLY A 41 2.73 -22.55 -3.37
C GLY A 41 3.76 -21.61 -2.74
N ASN A 42 4.94 -22.14 -2.42
CA ASN A 42 6.03 -21.39 -1.78
C ASN A 42 7.11 -20.86 -2.77
N THR A 43 6.88 -20.99 -4.07
CA THR A 43 7.83 -20.57 -5.10
C THR A 43 7.95 -19.06 -5.16
N VAL A 44 6.83 -18.37 -4.98
CA VAL A 44 6.76 -16.91 -4.94
C VAL A 44 6.65 -16.46 -3.49
N LYS A 45 7.54 -15.56 -3.07
CA LYS A 45 7.52 -14.92 -1.76
C LYS A 45 6.91 -13.55 -1.88
N GLY A 46 6.17 -13.12 -0.84
CA GLY A 46 5.55 -11.81 -0.77
C GLY A 46 4.06 -11.84 -1.04
N HIS A 47 3.48 -10.68 -1.36
CA HIS A 47 2.03 -10.52 -1.37
C HIS A 47 1.49 -9.77 -2.60
N ILE A 48 2.34 -9.19 -3.46
CA ILE A 48 1.88 -8.44 -4.65
C ILE A 48 1.16 -9.38 -5.61
N ILE A 49 1.81 -10.49 -5.95
CA ILE A 49 1.30 -11.44 -6.94
C ILE A 49 0.25 -12.42 -6.38
N ARG A 50 0.04 -12.44 -5.04
CA ARG A 50 -0.93 -13.35 -4.42
C ARG A 50 -2.35 -13.01 -4.85
N GLY A 51 -3.00 -13.97 -5.49
CA GLY A 51 -4.33 -13.85 -6.04
C GLY A 51 -4.38 -13.29 -7.45
N ALA A 52 -3.28 -12.72 -7.98
CA ALA A 52 -3.27 -12.09 -9.29
C ALA A 52 -3.46 -13.09 -10.45
N VAL A 53 -3.12 -14.36 -10.23
CA VAL A 53 -3.27 -15.43 -11.22
C VAL A 53 -4.71 -15.94 -11.29
N GLU A 54 -5.47 -15.79 -10.21
CA GLU A 54 -6.87 -16.21 -10.17
C GLU A 54 -7.77 -15.11 -10.75
N ASP A 55 -7.84 -13.98 -10.10
CA ASP A 55 -8.54 -12.78 -10.50
C ASP A 55 -8.41 -11.66 -9.44
N ARG A 56 -8.98 -10.49 -9.72
CA ARG A 56 -8.95 -9.33 -8.82
C ARG A 56 -9.63 -9.57 -7.46
N GLU A 57 -10.58 -10.50 -7.37
CA GLU A 57 -11.28 -10.77 -6.11
C GLU A 57 -10.42 -11.55 -5.11
N HIS A 58 -9.40 -12.25 -5.61
CA HIS A 58 -8.46 -13.04 -4.81
C HIS A 58 -7.18 -12.29 -4.43
N LEU A 59 -7.00 -11.03 -4.90
CA LEU A 59 -5.82 -10.24 -4.59
C LEU A 59 -5.64 -10.03 -3.08
N PHE A 60 -4.48 -10.39 -2.56
CA PHE A 60 -4.13 -10.19 -1.15
C PHE A 60 -4.28 -8.72 -0.70
N TYR A 61 -3.76 -7.79 -1.51
CA TYR A 61 -3.86 -6.36 -1.16
C TYR A 61 -5.26 -5.79 -1.27
N LYS A 62 -6.17 -6.39 -2.06
CA LYS A 62 -7.60 -6.02 -2.00
C LYS A 62 -8.14 -6.20 -0.59
N ASP A 63 -7.84 -7.34 0.03
CA ASP A 63 -8.30 -7.63 1.39
C ASP A 63 -7.62 -6.71 2.43
N VAL A 64 -6.33 -6.41 2.26
CA VAL A 64 -5.63 -5.42 3.10
C VAL A 64 -6.31 -4.04 2.98
N TYR A 65 -6.72 -3.64 1.78
CA TYR A 65 -7.40 -2.36 1.55
C TYR A 65 -8.78 -2.33 2.21
N LEU A 66 -9.49 -3.44 2.21
CA LEU A 66 -10.75 -3.58 2.95
C LEU A 66 -10.54 -3.51 4.46
N ASP A 67 -9.48 -4.12 4.98
CA ASP A 67 -9.12 -4.01 6.41
C ASP A 67 -8.87 -2.55 6.80
N ILE A 68 -8.16 -1.80 5.96
CA ILE A 68 -7.90 -0.37 6.19
C ILE A 68 -9.21 0.42 6.19
N TYR A 69 -10.07 0.18 5.22
CA TYR A 69 -11.37 0.83 5.17
C TYR A 69 -12.17 0.58 6.45
N GLN A 70 -12.27 -0.68 6.87
CA GLN A 70 -12.97 -1.07 8.09
C GLN A 70 -12.33 -0.45 9.35
N LEU A 71 -11.00 -0.42 9.41
CA LEU A 71 -10.27 0.20 10.52
C LEU A 71 -10.64 1.69 10.66
N VAL A 72 -10.67 2.43 9.55
CA VAL A 72 -11.07 3.86 9.58
C VAL A 72 -12.51 4.03 10.05
N GLU A 73 -13.44 3.17 9.60
CA GLU A 73 -14.84 3.19 10.07
C GLU A 73 -14.94 2.90 11.59
N ILE A 74 -14.19 1.92 12.08
CA ILE A 74 -14.15 1.60 13.52
C ILE A 74 -13.61 2.79 14.30
N ILE A 75 -12.48 3.37 13.88
CA ILE A 75 -11.87 4.53 14.56
C ILE A 75 -12.84 5.70 14.59
N ALA A 76 -13.49 6.01 13.47
CA ALA A 76 -14.44 7.11 13.38
C ALA A 76 -15.68 6.92 14.28
N SER A 77 -16.04 5.67 14.61
CA SER A 77 -17.16 5.35 15.48
C SER A 77 -16.85 5.49 16.98
N LEU A 78 -15.57 5.63 17.37
CA LEU A 78 -15.18 5.71 18.77
C LEU A 78 -15.57 7.07 19.36
N PRO A 79 -16.20 7.11 20.56
CA PRO A 79 -16.69 8.36 21.15
C PRO A 79 -15.56 9.33 21.55
N GLN A 80 -14.31 8.86 21.63
CA GLN A 80 -13.13 9.66 21.95
C GLN A 80 -12.50 10.31 20.72
N VAL A 81 -12.95 9.95 19.51
CA VAL A 81 -12.35 10.37 18.24
C VAL A 81 -13.19 11.47 17.60
N ASP A 82 -12.54 12.53 17.18
CA ASP A 82 -13.14 13.51 16.27
C ASP A 82 -12.98 13.04 14.83
N GLU A 83 -14.05 12.49 14.26
CA GLU A 83 -14.05 11.95 12.89
C GLU A 83 -13.72 12.97 11.81
N LYS A 84 -13.76 14.28 12.12
CA LYS A 84 -13.39 15.37 11.21
C LYS A 84 -11.90 15.71 11.24
N ARG A 85 -11.13 15.08 12.09
CA ARG A 85 -9.70 15.32 12.27
C ARG A 85 -8.89 14.03 12.17
N LEU A 86 -9.27 13.14 11.26
CA LEU A 86 -8.53 11.91 10.98
C LEU A 86 -7.41 12.19 9.99
N SER A 87 -6.24 11.61 10.28
CA SER A 87 -5.07 11.66 9.41
C SER A 87 -4.47 10.28 9.25
N SER A 88 -3.85 10.03 8.11
CA SER A 88 -3.09 8.82 7.84
C SER A 88 -1.61 9.13 7.63
N TYR A 89 -0.75 8.22 8.10
CA TYR A 89 0.69 8.37 8.02
C TYR A 89 1.35 7.00 7.80
N GLY A 90 2.39 6.98 6.98
CA GLY A 90 3.19 5.77 6.83
C GLY A 90 4.35 5.92 5.87
N ALA A 91 5.24 4.92 5.93
CA ALA A 91 6.42 4.85 5.07
C ALA A 91 6.44 3.55 4.27
N SER A 92 6.98 3.57 3.07
CA SER A 92 7.06 2.42 2.16
C SER A 92 5.69 1.78 1.94
N GLN A 93 5.49 0.52 2.30
CA GLN A 93 4.17 -0.13 2.30
C GLN A 93 3.16 0.67 3.14
N GLY A 94 3.55 1.17 4.31
CA GLY A 94 2.70 2.01 5.15
C GLY A 94 2.33 3.34 4.47
N GLY A 95 3.23 3.92 3.68
CA GLY A 95 2.96 5.11 2.86
C GLY A 95 1.91 4.87 1.78
N ALA A 96 2.00 3.72 1.10
CA ALA A 96 0.97 3.26 0.17
C ALA A 96 -0.37 3.06 0.87
N LEU A 97 -0.38 2.37 2.01
CA LEU A 97 -1.59 2.08 2.77
C LEU A 97 -2.23 3.35 3.38
N ALA A 98 -1.42 4.36 3.73
CA ALA A 98 -1.92 5.67 4.16
C ALA A 98 -2.67 6.40 3.03
N LEU A 99 -2.14 6.34 1.80
CA LEU A 99 -2.82 6.88 0.61
C LEU A 99 -4.11 6.10 0.29
N VAL A 100 -4.09 4.78 0.44
CA VAL A 100 -5.28 3.94 0.27
C VAL A 100 -6.36 4.28 1.29
N ALA A 101 -6.00 4.51 2.56
CA ALA A 101 -6.93 4.96 3.58
C ALA A 101 -7.68 6.23 3.15
N ALA A 102 -6.93 7.22 2.64
CA ALA A 102 -7.50 8.49 2.16
C ALA A 102 -8.32 8.32 0.86
N ALA A 103 -7.90 7.44 -0.03
CA ALA A 103 -8.60 7.18 -1.29
C ALA A 103 -9.94 6.46 -1.09
N LEU A 104 -10.02 5.60 -0.08
CA LEU A 104 -11.22 4.82 0.24
C LEU A 104 -12.14 5.51 1.24
N ASN A 105 -11.61 6.41 2.09
CA ASN A 105 -12.40 7.05 3.12
C ASN A 105 -12.18 8.58 3.15
N PRO A 106 -13.19 9.36 2.76
CA PRO A 106 -13.11 10.83 2.70
C PRO A 106 -13.02 11.51 4.09
N ARG A 107 -13.15 10.78 5.20
CA ARG A 107 -12.90 11.30 6.55
C ARG A 107 -11.41 11.56 6.81
N ILE A 108 -10.51 10.95 6.04
CA ILE A 108 -9.07 11.24 6.14
C ILE A 108 -8.83 12.62 5.51
N GLN A 109 -8.49 13.60 6.37
CA GLN A 109 -8.31 14.98 5.97
C GLN A 109 -6.86 15.29 5.55
N THR A 110 -5.90 14.59 6.15
CA THR A 110 -4.47 14.78 5.85
C THR A 110 -3.77 13.44 5.76
N THR A 111 -2.94 13.28 4.76
CA THR A 111 -2.13 12.07 4.55
C THR A 111 -0.67 12.44 4.42
N VAL A 112 0.21 11.77 5.17
CA VAL A 112 1.65 11.86 4.98
C VAL A 112 2.16 10.51 4.50
N ALA A 113 2.61 10.46 3.25
CA ALA A 113 3.14 9.26 2.60
C ALA A 113 4.63 9.42 2.33
N ILE A 114 5.45 8.59 2.95
CA ILE A 114 6.91 8.63 2.83
C ILE A 114 7.33 7.49 1.91
N TYR A 115 8.01 7.83 0.80
CA TYR A 115 8.45 6.88 -0.24
C TYR A 115 7.46 5.72 -0.47
N PRO A 116 6.18 6.02 -0.87
CA PRO A 116 5.14 4.99 -0.95
C PRO A 116 5.48 3.90 -1.96
N PHE A 117 5.21 2.66 -1.55
CA PHE A 117 5.32 1.42 -2.32
C PHE A 117 4.00 1.10 -3.06
N LEU A 118 3.85 -0.05 -3.69
CA LEU A 118 2.64 -0.56 -4.36
C LEU A 118 2.10 0.36 -5.47
N SER A 119 2.99 0.93 -6.27
CA SER A 119 2.58 1.78 -7.39
C SER A 119 3.36 1.48 -8.66
N ASP A 120 2.66 1.61 -9.78
CA ASP A 120 3.18 1.52 -11.15
C ASP A 120 3.92 0.21 -11.42
N PHE A 121 3.27 -0.92 -11.15
CA PHE A 121 3.85 -2.26 -11.29
C PHE A 121 4.40 -2.52 -12.69
N ARG A 122 3.74 -2.01 -13.74
CA ARG A 122 4.23 -2.11 -15.11
C ARG A 122 5.57 -1.39 -15.27
N ARG A 123 5.69 -0.17 -14.74
CA ARG A 123 6.94 0.58 -14.77
C ARG A 123 8.05 -0.12 -13.99
N VAL A 124 7.71 -0.72 -12.84
CA VAL A 124 8.65 -1.55 -12.06
C VAL A 124 9.24 -2.67 -12.90
N LEU A 125 8.40 -3.38 -13.65
CA LEU A 125 8.83 -4.47 -14.52
C LEU A 125 9.69 -3.95 -15.69
N GLU A 126 9.26 -2.87 -16.36
CA GLU A 126 9.97 -2.25 -17.49
C GLU A 126 11.38 -1.77 -17.13
N ILE A 127 11.56 -1.14 -15.97
CA ILE A 127 12.86 -0.64 -15.54
C ILE A 127 13.75 -1.70 -14.88
N GLY A 128 13.22 -2.92 -14.69
CA GLY A 128 13.97 -4.01 -14.09
C GLY A 128 14.30 -3.79 -12.62
N ASN A 129 13.39 -3.16 -11.83
CA ASN A 129 13.59 -2.95 -10.39
C ASN A 129 13.52 -4.27 -9.63
N THR A 130 14.65 -4.95 -9.49
CA THR A 130 14.79 -6.22 -8.78
C THR A 130 15.03 -6.08 -7.28
N SER A 131 14.71 -4.91 -6.69
CA SER A 131 14.79 -4.74 -5.24
C SER A 131 13.92 -5.78 -4.51
N GLU A 132 14.28 -6.09 -3.26
CA GLU A 132 13.56 -7.09 -2.45
C GLU A 132 12.05 -6.81 -2.37
N ALA A 133 11.66 -5.52 -2.42
CA ALA A 133 10.28 -5.11 -2.37
C ALA A 133 9.43 -5.63 -3.53
N TYR A 134 10.03 -5.81 -4.71
CA TYR A 134 9.37 -6.25 -5.94
C TYR A 134 9.84 -7.64 -6.41
N ASP A 135 10.74 -8.31 -5.69
CA ASP A 135 11.33 -9.61 -6.08
C ASP A 135 10.26 -10.63 -6.47
N GLU A 136 9.13 -10.65 -5.79
CA GLU A 136 8.06 -11.61 -6.09
C GLU A 136 7.46 -11.44 -7.49
N LEU A 137 7.34 -10.21 -7.99
CA LEU A 137 6.86 -9.94 -9.34
C LEU A 137 7.82 -10.52 -10.38
N PHE A 138 9.13 -10.27 -10.21
CA PHE A 138 10.17 -10.83 -11.11
C PHE A 138 10.27 -12.35 -10.99
N ARG A 139 10.12 -12.91 -9.79
CA ARG A 139 10.11 -14.37 -9.58
C ARG A 139 8.93 -15.03 -10.25
N TYR A 140 7.77 -14.38 -10.27
CA TYR A 140 6.61 -14.90 -11.01
C TYR A 140 6.95 -15.07 -12.49
N PHE A 141 7.40 -14.04 -13.16
CA PHE A 141 7.78 -14.12 -14.56
C PHE A 141 8.96 -15.05 -14.82
N LYS A 142 9.91 -15.14 -13.90
CA LYS A 142 11.05 -16.07 -14.03
C LYS A 142 10.67 -17.54 -13.96
N PHE A 143 9.72 -17.92 -13.09
CA PHE A 143 9.47 -19.33 -12.75
C PHE A 143 8.11 -19.84 -13.21
N HIS A 144 7.13 -18.98 -13.39
CA HIS A 144 5.77 -19.37 -13.77
C HIS A 144 5.39 -18.91 -15.18
N ASP A 145 5.89 -17.76 -15.61
CA ASP A 145 5.64 -17.22 -16.96
C ASP A 145 6.90 -16.64 -17.60
N PRO A 146 7.92 -17.46 -17.91
CA PRO A 146 9.19 -16.98 -18.44
C PRO A 146 9.09 -16.39 -19.86
N PHE A 147 8.00 -16.61 -20.58
CA PHE A 147 7.73 -16.06 -21.91
C PHE A 147 6.81 -14.84 -21.87
N HIS A 148 6.39 -14.41 -20.69
CA HIS A 148 5.48 -13.27 -20.49
C HIS A 148 4.14 -13.40 -21.24
N GLU A 149 3.64 -14.62 -21.37
CA GLU A 149 2.37 -14.89 -22.09
C GLU A 149 1.16 -14.34 -21.34
N THR A 150 1.23 -14.24 -20.01
CA THR A 150 0.16 -13.73 -19.13
C THR A 150 0.41 -12.31 -18.60
N GLU A 151 1.48 -11.64 -19.06
CA GLU A 151 1.90 -10.35 -18.50
C GLU A 151 0.78 -9.31 -18.52
N GLU A 152 0.09 -9.18 -19.64
CA GLU A 152 -0.97 -8.18 -19.77
C GLU A 152 -2.13 -8.46 -18.80
N GLU A 153 -2.58 -9.70 -18.68
CA GLU A 153 -3.64 -10.12 -17.78
C GLU A 153 -3.25 -9.89 -16.31
N ILE A 154 -2.02 -10.24 -15.94
CA ILE A 154 -1.48 -9.99 -14.59
C ILE A 154 -1.43 -8.50 -14.30
N MET A 155 -0.95 -7.67 -15.23
CA MET A 155 -0.87 -6.22 -15.03
C MET A 155 -2.25 -5.56 -14.96
N GLU A 156 -3.24 -6.03 -15.73
CA GLU A 156 -4.63 -5.59 -15.62
C GLU A 156 -5.21 -5.93 -14.23
N THR A 157 -4.94 -7.13 -13.74
CA THR A 157 -5.38 -7.55 -12.42
C THR A 157 -4.70 -6.73 -11.31
N LEU A 158 -3.39 -6.55 -11.38
CA LEU A 158 -2.64 -5.73 -10.42
C LEU A 158 -3.04 -4.24 -10.45
N ALA A 159 -3.60 -3.75 -11.55
CA ALA A 159 -4.07 -2.38 -11.65
C ALA A 159 -5.16 -2.03 -10.60
N TYR A 160 -5.88 -3.03 -10.07
CA TYR A 160 -6.89 -2.84 -9.01
C TYR A 160 -6.27 -2.47 -7.66
N ILE A 161 -5.05 -2.89 -7.40
CA ILE A 161 -4.31 -2.57 -6.17
C ILE A 161 -3.20 -1.54 -6.38
N ASP A 162 -2.97 -1.09 -7.59
CA ASP A 162 -1.99 -0.06 -7.89
C ASP A 162 -2.44 1.29 -7.34
N VAL A 163 -1.70 1.82 -6.38
CA VAL A 163 -2.06 3.05 -5.63
C VAL A 163 -2.19 4.24 -6.56
N LYS A 164 -1.42 4.33 -7.66
CA LYS A 164 -1.57 5.41 -8.63
C LYS A 164 -2.99 5.48 -9.22
N ASN A 165 -3.67 4.35 -9.34
CA ASN A 165 -5.03 4.28 -9.89
C ASN A 165 -6.10 4.69 -8.87
N LEU A 166 -5.76 4.77 -7.59
CA LEU A 166 -6.65 5.22 -6.51
C LEU A 166 -6.42 6.70 -6.15
N ALA A 167 -5.27 7.27 -6.49
CA ALA A 167 -4.83 8.60 -6.06
C ALA A 167 -5.84 9.71 -6.37
N HIS A 168 -6.51 9.67 -7.53
CA HIS A 168 -7.52 10.65 -7.93
C HIS A 168 -8.76 10.68 -7.02
N ARG A 169 -8.97 9.67 -6.18
CA ARG A 169 -10.10 9.61 -5.23
C ARG A 169 -9.83 10.38 -3.94
N ILE A 170 -8.56 10.69 -3.65
CA ILE A 170 -8.17 11.39 -2.43
C ILE A 170 -8.71 12.83 -2.45
N LYS A 171 -9.40 13.20 -1.39
CA LYS A 171 -10.02 14.54 -1.23
C LYS A 171 -9.27 15.42 -0.23
N GLY A 172 -8.60 14.78 0.73
CA GLY A 172 -7.81 15.46 1.76
C GLY A 172 -6.47 15.97 1.24
N GLU A 173 -5.77 16.68 2.09
CA GLU A 173 -4.41 17.15 1.83
C GLU A 173 -3.43 15.97 1.82
N VAL A 174 -2.49 15.96 0.87
CA VAL A 174 -1.46 14.92 0.78
C VAL A 174 -0.07 15.57 0.80
N LYS A 175 0.76 15.12 1.73
CA LYS A 175 2.19 15.39 1.74
C LYS A 175 2.94 14.12 1.38
N MET A 176 3.60 14.13 0.23
CA MET A 176 4.50 13.05 -0.16
C MET A 176 5.96 13.44 0.11
N ILE A 177 6.71 12.50 0.66
CA ILE A 177 8.15 12.62 0.88
C ILE A 177 8.83 11.57 0.01
N THR A 178 9.66 12.00 -0.93
CA THR A 178 10.31 11.16 -1.94
C THR A 178 11.82 11.34 -1.86
N GLY A 179 12.55 10.23 -1.79
CA GLY A 179 14.00 10.23 -1.99
C GLY A 179 14.31 10.13 -3.49
N LEU A 180 15.05 11.09 -4.05
CA LEU A 180 15.35 11.08 -5.49
C LEU A 180 16.36 10.00 -5.90
N ASP A 181 17.07 9.42 -4.93
CA ASP A 181 18.01 8.32 -5.10
C ASP A 181 17.53 7.03 -4.40
N ASP A 182 16.21 6.87 -4.29
CA ASP A 182 15.59 5.67 -3.70
C ASP A 182 15.70 4.51 -4.69
N ASP A 183 16.47 3.49 -4.33
CA ASP A 183 16.74 2.29 -5.12
C ASP A 183 15.79 1.12 -4.81
N VAL A 184 14.88 1.30 -3.86
CA VAL A 184 13.84 0.34 -3.49
C VAL A 184 12.50 0.74 -4.11
N CYS A 185 11.99 1.91 -3.70
CA CYS A 185 10.77 2.48 -4.27
C CYS A 185 11.15 3.61 -5.22
N TYR A 186 11.46 3.30 -6.46
CA TYR A 186 11.99 4.27 -7.42
C TYR A 186 11.12 5.51 -7.53
N PRO A 187 11.73 6.72 -7.54
CA PRO A 187 11.00 7.99 -7.58
C PRO A 187 9.95 8.06 -8.67
N ILE A 188 10.22 7.46 -9.84
CA ILE A 188 9.29 7.45 -10.96
C ILE A 188 7.94 6.81 -10.60
N THR A 189 7.92 5.76 -9.78
CA THR A 189 6.69 5.09 -9.33
C THR A 189 5.95 5.93 -8.29
N GLN A 190 6.68 6.68 -7.48
CA GLN A 190 6.11 7.60 -6.50
C GLN A 190 5.50 8.83 -7.20
N PHE A 191 6.20 9.41 -8.18
CA PHE A 191 5.65 10.50 -9.01
C PHE A 191 4.44 10.06 -9.84
N ALA A 192 4.32 8.78 -10.20
CA ALA A 192 3.13 8.26 -10.85
C ALA A 192 1.88 8.40 -9.96
N ILE A 193 2.02 8.28 -8.64
CA ILE A 193 0.95 8.58 -7.68
C ILE A 193 0.69 10.09 -7.63
N TYR A 194 1.76 10.87 -7.38
CA TYR A 194 1.68 12.31 -7.18
C TYR A 194 0.97 13.03 -8.33
N ASN A 195 1.32 12.68 -9.56
CA ASN A 195 0.75 13.29 -10.77
C ASN A 195 -0.74 12.97 -10.99
N ARG A 196 -1.32 12.06 -10.22
CA ARG A 196 -2.75 11.71 -10.26
C ARG A 196 -3.56 12.24 -9.08
N LEU A 197 -2.93 12.92 -8.14
CA LEU A 197 -3.62 13.64 -7.08
C LEU A 197 -4.39 14.81 -7.69
N LEU A 198 -5.68 14.94 -7.36
CA LEU A 198 -6.52 16.04 -7.86
C LEU A 198 -6.35 17.32 -7.03
N SER A 199 -5.94 17.20 -5.80
CA SER A 199 -5.66 18.31 -4.92
C SER A 199 -4.20 18.71 -5.07
N HIS A 200 -3.95 19.91 -5.62
CA HIS A 200 -2.61 20.49 -5.65
C HIS A 200 -2.22 20.89 -4.23
N HIS A 201 -1.23 20.20 -3.69
CA HIS A 201 -0.75 20.48 -2.35
C HIS A 201 0.74 20.77 -2.38
N ALA A 202 1.06 21.86 -1.69
CA ALA A 202 2.42 22.40 -1.57
C ALA A 202 3.32 21.44 -0.77
#